data_cdc2b1af00cc8e33fb3ba93d6c9f5ec6
#
_entry.id   cdc2b1af00cc8e33fb3ba93d6c9f5ec6
#
_cell.length_a   1.000
_cell.length_b   1.000
_cell.length_c   1.000
_cell.angle_alpha   90.00
_cell.angle_beta   90.00
_cell.angle_gamma   90.00
#
_symmetry.space_group_name_H-M   'P 1'
#
loop_
_entity.id
_entity.type
_entity.pdbx_description
1 polymer ?
#
loop_
_entity_poly.entity_id
_entity_poly.type
_entity_poly.pdbx_seq_one_letter_code
_entity_poly.pdbx_strand_id
1 'polypeptide(L)'
;MVIHGACAVFWSHDDRYAEATMRFGLKILFLIAWVVFLLGSFRAPALAQTDRADRHRVPAEFMSYLGADWLERAERVEQEEPERVLDMMNLNPGDVVADVGCGSGYYARRMAQRVAPGGRVFCEDIQPEMLEIMRERVREEGLTNVEAILGTPTDPQLPAGEVDWIIIADVYHEMSDPEPMLAGIRRALAPTGRVALLEYRLEDGSGDQIKADHVMSVRQVVLEWQAAGFELEALHEFLPSQHLFFFRVAGGQRQDPILGDYDLFEALDAGLVEVEAWGADDQNVSLRIRRTAPDPILITSPVGMYFEASNEKRDMVARRDGWVILDEDDWQEWSIRAVGRQRERDLPTSNDELTIRSPSTAPVMEAVLYQVQVGTYTVGNSPTLYPPRTHVVEQAAVWIADADETYRDMESEIAGPRVPPSYATAFALVFVERAGIDVTTRRVWDERQTIFRGLRDQGLNIWYQLQTQ
;
A
#
# COMPACT_ATOMS: atom_id res chain seq x y z
N MET A 1 -18.64 -46.07 -89.53
CA MET A 1 -17.63 -45.44 -90.37
C MET A 1 -17.13 -44.21 -89.66
N VAL A 2 -16.04 -44.36 -89.00
CA VAL A 2 -14.86 -43.57 -88.76
C VAL A 2 -15.04 -42.06 -89.06
N ILE A 3 -14.71 -41.18 -88.11
CA ILE A 3 -13.50 -40.36 -88.07
C ILE A 3 -13.31 -39.68 -86.71
N HIS A 4 -12.06 -39.76 -86.26
CA HIS A 4 -11.49 -39.11 -85.06
C HIS A 4 -11.40 -37.59 -85.23
N GLY A 5 -11.52 -36.89 -84.10
CA GLY A 5 -11.15 -35.47 -83.94
C GLY A 5 -10.64 -35.17 -82.55
N ALA A 6 -9.31 -35.16 -82.39
CA ALA A 6 -8.64 -34.76 -81.16
C ALA A 6 -8.73 -33.23 -80.94
N CYS A 7 -9.19 -32.78 -79.80
CA CYS A 7 -9.05 -31.39 -79.39
C CYS A 7 -7.94 -31.29 -78.34
N ALA A 8 -6.83 -30.64 -78.72
CA ALA A 8 -5.74 -30.30 -77.84
C ALA A 8 -6.13 -29.08 -76.98
N VAL A 9 -6.06 -29.25 -75.72
CA VAL A 9 -6.27 -28.14 -74.75
C VAL A 9 -4.95 -27.40 -74.60
N PHE A 10 -4.91 -26.14 -75.07
CA PHE A 10 -3.83 -25.20 -74.82
C PHE A 10 -4.01 -24.68 -73.35
N TRP A 11 -3.09 -25.07 -72.49
CA TRP A 11 -2.95 -24.38 -71.13
C TRP A 11 -2.11 -23.13 -71.34
N SER A 12 -2.69 -21.95 -71.09
CA SER A 12 -1.97 -20.69 -71.11
C SER A 12 -1.02 -20.57 -69.96
N HIS A 13 0.14 -19.99 -70.16
CA HIS A 13 1.23 -19.84 -69.22
C HIS A 13 0.85 -18.86 -68.07
N ASP A 14 -0.26 -18.11 -68.16
CA ASP A 14 -0.69 -17.08 -67.24
C ASP A 14 -1.36 -17.62 -65.94
N ASP A 15 -2.05 -18.79 -66.02
CA ASP A 15 -2.75 -19.33 -64.85
C ASP A 15 -1.83 -19.84 -63.73
N ARG A 16 -0.58 -20.24 -64.10
CA ARG A 16 0.39 -20.69 -63.06
C ARG A 16 1.01 -19.54 -62.24
N TYR A 17 1.11 -18.36 -62.82
CA TYR A 17 1.60 -17.20 -62.10
C TYR A 17 0.53 -16.62 -61.11
N ALA A 18 -0.73 -16.67 -61.47
CA ALA A 18 -1.82 -16.23 -60.61
C ALA A 18 -1.99 -17.10 -59.36
N GLU A 19 -1.88 -18.43 -59.51
CA GLU A 19 -1.96 -19.36 -58.36
C GLU A 19 -0.73 -19.27 -57.42
N ALA A 20 0.48 -19.06 -57.99
CA ALA A 20 1.69 -18.88 -57.20
C ALA A 20 1.66 -17.56 -56.37
N THR A 21 1.16 -16.46 -56.97
CA THR A 21 1.05 -15.16 -56.30
C THR A 21 -0.02 -15.18 -55.20
N MET A 22 -1.15 -15.86 -55.41
CA MET A 22 -2.20 -16.00 -54.43
C MET A 22 -1.76 -16.87 -53.23
N ARG A 23 -1.01 -17.96 -53.48
CA ARG A 23 -0.43 -18.80 -52.41
C ARG A 23 0.68 -18.11 -51.64
N PHE A 24 1.44 -17.22 -52.26
CA PHE A 24 2.46 -16.41 -51.60
C PHE A 24 1.85 -15.28 -50.76
N GLY A 25 0.82 -14.60 -51.27
CA GLY A 25 0.06 -13.59 -50.54
C GLY A 25 -0.67 -14.15 -49.30
N LEU A 26 -1.25 -15.36 -49.42
CA LEU A 26 -1.91 -16.01 -48.28
C LEU A 26 -0.91 -16.45 -47.22
N LYS A 27 0.29 -16.89 -47.57
CA LYS A 27 1.36 -17.24 -46.63
C LYS A 27 1.90 -16.01 -45.90
N ILE A 28 2.03 -14.87 -46.58
CA ILE A 28 2.44 -13.59 -45.94
C ILE A 28 1.35 -13.07 -44.99
N LEU A 29 0.08 -13.16 -45.38
CA LEU A 29 -1.04 -12.79 -44.48
C LEU A 29 -1.13 -13.69 -43.25
N PHE A 30 -0.91 -15.00 -43.37
CA PHE A 30 -0.82 -15.91 -42.22
C PHE A 30 0.41 -15.65 -41.37
N LEU A 31 1.56 -15.27 -41.94
CA LEU A 31 2.76 -14.93 -41.19
C LEU A 31 2.57 -13.61 -40.43
N ILE A 32 1.95 -12.61 -41.05
CA ILE A 32 1.63 -11.32 -40.38
C ILE A 32 0.58 -11.52 -39.27
N ALA A 33 -0.46 -12.32 -39.51
CA ALA A 33 -1.44 -12.68 -38.50
C ALA A 33 -0.81 -13.45 -37.32
N TRP A 34 0.16 -14.32 -37.57
CA TRP A 34 0.89 -15.06 -36.54
C TRP A 34 1.86 -14.16 -35.75
N VAL A 35 2.53 -13.21 -36.44
CA VAL A 35 3.40 -12.23 -35.78
C VAL A 35 2.59 -11.23 -34.96
N VAL A 36 1.41 -10.79 -35.44
CA VAL A 36 0.49 -9.93 -34.66
C VAL A 36 -0.13 -10.70 -33.50
N PHE A 37 -0.41 -11.99 -33.64
CA PHE A 37 -0.88 -12.84 -32.55
C PHE A 37 0.23 -13.11 -31.49
N LEU A 38 1.49 -13.24 -31.93
CA LEU A 38 2.66 -13.36 -31.05
C LEU A 38 3.02 -12.03 -30.35
N LEU A 39 2.83 -10.89 -31.03
CA LEU A 39 3.06 -9.56 -30.41
C LEU A 39 1.90 -9.10 -29.53
N GLY A 40 0.66 -9.58 -29.78
CA GLY A 40 -0.52 -9.31 -28.93
C GLY A 40 -0.60 -10.16 -27.66
N SER A 41 0.30 -11.15 -27.50
CA SER A 41 0.32 -12.06 -26.34
C SER A 41 1.50 -11.82 -25.40
N PHE A 42 2.34 -10.80 -25.64
CA PHE A 42 3.26 -10.32 -24.63
C PHE A 42 2.48 -9.43 -23.64
N ARG A 43 1.65 -10.06 -22.80
CA ARG A 43 1.47 -9.56 -21.45
C ARG A 43 2.87 -9.55 -20.85
N ALA A 44 3.36 -8.39 -20.48
CA ALA A 44 4.55 -8.28 -19.64
C ALA A 44 4.38 -9.27 -18.48
N PRO A 45 5.42 -10.04 -18.15
CA PRO A 45 5.27 -11.06 -17.12
C PRO A 45 4.85 -10.36 -15.83
N ALA A 46 3.82 -10.89 -15.19
CA ALA A 46 3.38 -10.54 -13.83
C ALA A 46 4.49 -10.71 -12.75
N LEU A 47 5.70 -11.07 -13.17
CA LEU A 47 6.88 -11.30 -12.32
C LEU A 47 7.46 -10.02 -11.69
N ALA A 48 7.14 -8.83 -12.21
CA ALA A 48 7.61 -7.58 -11.59
C ALA A 48 6.69 -7.09 -10.46
N GLN A 49 5.43 -7.54 -10.42
CA GLN A 49 4.49 -7.20 -9.35
C GLN A 49 4.62 -8.08 -8.11
N THR A 50 4.94 -9.36 -8.28
CA THR A 50 5.12 -10.30 -7.15
C THR A 50 6.32 -9.96 -6.28
N ASP A 51 7.44 -9.45 -6.85
CA ASP A 51 8.63 -9.05 -6.08
C ASP A 51 8.41 -7.82 -5.17
N ARG A 52 7.35 -7.02 -5.40
CA ARG A 52 7.03 -5.83 -4.59
C ARG A 52 5.96 -6.09 -3.53
N ALA A 53 5.01 -6.97 -3.78
CA ALA A 53 4.04 -7.42 -2.79
C ALA A 53 4.68 -8.29 -1.69
N ASP A 54 5.83 -8.91 -1.99
CA ASP A 54 6.58 -9.80 -1.09
C ASP A 54 7.47 -9.04 -0.07
N ARG A 55 7.38 -7.72 0.01
CA ARG A 55 8.01 -6.95 1.09
C ARG A 55 7.18 -7.14 2.34
N HIS A 56 7.59 -8.10 3.17
CA HIS A 56 6.93 -8.47 4.41
C HIS A 56 6.72 -7.24 5.31
N ARG A 57 5.48 -6.80 5.43
CA ARG A 57 5.10 -5.91 6.52
C ARG A 57 5.26 -6.64 7.85
N VAL A 58 5.52 -5.90 8.91
CA VAL A 58 5.50 -6.46 10.27
C VAL A 58 4.06 -6.36 10.76
N PRO A 59 3.34 -7.49 10.92
CA PRO A 59 1.97 -7.43 11.42
C PRO A 59 1.95 -6.90 12.86
N ALA A 60 0.96 -6.08 13.18
CA ALA A 60 0.74 -5.65 14.55
C ALA A 60 0.27 -6.80 15.43
N GLU A 61 0.53 -6.69 16.73
CA GLU A 61 -0.09 -7.59 17.70
C GLU A 61 -1.58 -7.24 17.83
N PHE A 62 -2.46 -8.23 17.70
CA PHE A 62 -3.90 -8.03 17.86
C PHE A 62 -4.25 -7.63 19.30
N MET A 63 -5.29 -6.82 19.43
CA MET A 63 -5.77 -6.39 20.74
C MET A 63 -6.41 -7.56 21.49
N SER A 64 -5.93 -7.86 22.68
CA SER A 64 -6.58 -8.83 23.56
C SER A 64 -8.02 -8.40 23.93
N TYR A 65 -8.93 -9.36 24.09
CA TYR A 65 -10.30 -9.13 24.57
C TYR A 65 -10.38 -8.31 25.88
N LEU A 66 -9.32 -8.26 26.67
CA LEU A 66 -9.23 -7.40 27.85
C LEU A 66 -9.29 -5.90 27.50
N GLY A 67 -9.02 -5.54 26.26
CA GLY A 67 -9.15 -4.18 25.71
C GLY A 67 -10.55 -3.87 25.13
N ALA A 68 -11.52 -4.76 25.22
CA ALA A 68 -12.83 -4.59 24.57
C ALA A 68 -13.56 -3.29 24.97
N ASP A 69 -13.42 -2.83 26.21
CA ASP A 69 -14.04 -1.57 26.65
C ASP A 69 -13.42 -0.33 25.97
N TRP A 70 -12.15 -0.41 25.58
CA TRP A 70 -11.50 0.66 24.81
C TRP A 70 -12.10 0.82 23.41
N LEU A 71 -12.59 -0.28 22.80
CA LEU A 71 -13.28 -0.26 21.52
C LEU A 71 -14.62 0.48 21.55
N GLU A 72 -15.18 0.72 22.73
CA GLU A 72 -16.46 1.42 22.94
C GLU A 72 -16.30 2.85 23.48
N ARG A 73 -15.06 3.38 23.51
CA ARG A 73 -14.80 4.74 24.00
C ARG A 73 -15.61 5.79 23.20
N ALA A 74 -16.12 6.79 23.91
CA ALA A 74 -16.98 7.80 23.28
C ALA A 74 -16.25 8.62 22.20
N GLU A 75 -14.95 8.85 22.37
CA GLU A 75 -14.10 9.58 21.45
C GLU A 75 -14.01 8.92 20.06
N ARG A 76 -14.28 7.61 19.98
CA ARG A 76 -14.27 6.84 18.72
C ARG A 76 -15.24 7.41 17.69
N VAL A 77 -16.38 7.95 18.14
CA VAL A 77 -17.38 8.56 17.25
C VAL A 77 -16.79 9.76 16.48
N GLU A 78 -16.00 10.61 17.15
CA GLU A 78 -15.36 11.76 16.50
C GLU A 78 -14.09 11.36 15.72
N GLN A 79 -13.41 10.30 16.14
CA GLN A 79 -12.17 9.83 15.53
C GLN A 79 -12.40 9.04 14.24
N GLU A 80 -13.46 8.25 14.19
CA GLU A 80 -13.71 7.26 13.14
C GLU A 80 -15.01 7.51 12.35
N GLU A 81 -15.84 8.49 12.74
CA GLU A 81 -17.10 8.86 12.08
C GLU A 81 -17.92 7.64 11.59
N PRO A 82 -18.22 6.63 12.46
CA PRO A 82 -18.73 5.32 12.03
C PRO A 82 -20.06 5.40 11.27
N GLU A 83 -20.92 6.35 11.63
CA GLU A 83 -22.19 6.52 10.92
C GLU A 83 -21.96 6.99 9.47
N ARG A 84 -20.98 7.88 9.26
CA ARG A 84 -20.63 8.35 7.92
C ARG A 84 -19.98 7.24 7.08
N VAL A 85 -19.13 6.41 7.68
CA VAL A 85 -18.59 5.21 7.02
C VAL A 85 -19.71 4.30 6.54
N LEU A 86 -20.68 3.99 7.40
CA LEU A 86 -21.81 3.14 7.06
C LEU A 86 -22.77 3.81 6.05
N ASP A 87 -22.89 5.15 6.05
CA ASP A 87 -23.65 5.88 5.03
C ASP A 87 -22.98 5.74 3.65
N MET A 88 -21.65 5.79 3.59
CA MET A 88 -20.92 5.57 2.34
C MET A 88 -21.09 4.13 1.80
N MET A 89 -21.19 3.13 2.69
CA MET A 89 -21.49 1.75 2.28
C MET A 89 -22.89 1.60 1.69
N ASN A 90 -23.82 2.52 1.96
CA ASN A 90 -25.18 2.53 1.45
C ASN A 90 -25.93 1.21 1.67
N LEU A 91 -25.90 0.71 2.91
CA LEU A 91 -26.54 -0.54 3.31
C LEU A 91 -28.07 -0.46 3.21
N ASN A 92 -28.69 -1.53 2.73
CA ASN A 92 -30.15 -1.60 2.55
C ASN A 92 -30.79 -2.66 3.45
N PRO A 93 -32.05 -2.50 3.83
CA PRO A 93 -32.81 -3.55 4.45
C PRO A 93 -32.81 -4.84 3.61
N GLY A 94 -32.45 -5.95 4.23
CA GLY A 94 -32.33 -7.24 3.56
C GLY A 94 -30.89 -7.64 3.18
N ASP A 95 -29.93 -6.71 3.21
CA ASP A 95 -28.52 -7.02 2.91
C ASP A 95 -27.94 -8.02 3.93
N VAL A 96 -27.07 -8.89 3.44
CA VAL A 96 -26.26 -9.79 4.24
C VAL A 96 -24.86 -9.18 4.36
N VAL A 97 -24.44 -8.84 5.56
CA VAL A 97 -23.18 -8.13 5.78
C VAL A 97 -22.30 -8.85 6.79
N ALA A 98 -21.00 -8.57 6.77
CA ALA A 98 -20.05 -9.12 7.73
C ALA A 98 -19.13 -8.04 8.28
N ASP A 99 -18.71 -8.22 9.54
CA ASP A 99 -17.69 -7.45 10.25
C ASP A 99 -16.57 -8.43 10.58
N VAL A 100 -15.43 -8.31 9.90
CA VAL A 100 -14.26 -9.19 10.05
C VAL A 100 -13.28 -8.59 11.03
N GLY A 101 -12.95 -9.31 12.11
CA GLY A 101 -12.28 -8.79 13.28
C GLY A 101 -13.19 -7.86 14.07
N CYS A 102 -14.44 -8.26 14.26
CA CYS A 102 -15.50 -7.41 14.78
C CYS A 102 -15.32 -6.97 16.24
N GLY A 103 -14.39 -7.60 17.00
CA GLY A 103 -14.13 -7.28 18.40
C GLY A 103 -15.41 -7.30 19.24
N SER A 104 -15.69 -6.18 19.88
CA SER A 104 -16.89 -5.97 20.71
C SER A 104 -18.19 -5.82 19.91
N GLY A 105 -18.14 -5.90 18.58
CA GLY A 105 -19.29 -5.70 17.68
C GLY A 105 -19.64 -4.24 17.41
N TYR A 106 -18.67 -3.34 17.48
CA TYR A 106 -18.91 -1.89 17.33
C TYR A 106 -19.57 -1.52 16.00
N TYR A 107 -19.07 -2.02 14.88
CA TYR A 107 -19.69 -1.85 13.56
C TYR A 107 -20.85 -2.83 13.33
N ALA A 108 -20.69 -4.09 13.73
CA ALA A 108 -21.70 -5.13 13.54
C ALA A 108 -23.09 -4.73 14.10
N ARG A 109 -23.15 -4.15 15.31
CA ARG A 109 -24.41 -3.70 15.93
C ARG A 109 -25.07 -2.53 15.19
N ARG A 110 -24.25 -1.60 14.66
CA ARG A 110 -24.74 -0.49 13.82
C ARG A 110 -25.26 -0.97 12.47
N MET A 111 -24.53 -1.88 11.84
CA MET A 111 -24.98 -2.50 10.59
C MET A 111 -26.28 -3.29 10.78
N ALA A 112 -26.43 -4.01 11.90
CA ALA A 112 -27.62 -4.79 12.19
C ALA A 112 -28.89 -3.95 12.19
N GLN A 113 -28.84 -2.71 12.66
CA GLN A 113 -29.96 -1.75 12.62
C GLN A 113 -30.27 -1.30 11.20
N ARG A 114 -29.24 -1.11 10.36
CA ARG A 114 -29.37 -0.59 8.98
C ARG A 114 -29.92 -1.65 8.01
N VAL A 115 -29.52 -2.91 8.17
CA VAL A 115 -29.98 -3.99 7.29
C VAL A 115 -31.31 -4.60 7.72
N ALA A 116 -31.87 -4.20 8.85
CA ALA A 116 -33.20 -4.63 9.28
C ALA A 116 -34.30 -3.88 8.48
N PRO A 117 -35.47 -4.52 8.20
CA PRO A 117 -35.75 -5.93 8.44
C PRO A 117 -35.17 -6.84 7.35
N GLY A 118 -34.95 -8.11 7.70
CA GLY A 118 -34.65 -9.19 6.76
C GLY A 118 -33.17 -9.43 6.50
N GLY A 119 -32.32 -8.43 6.77
CA GLY A 119 -30.86 -8.57 6.64
C GLY A 119 -30.21 -9.26 7.84
N ARG A 120 -28.98 -9.74 7.64
CA ARG A 120 -28.16 -10.45 8.63
C ARG A 120 -26.78 -9.84 8.73
N VAL A 121 -26.16 -9.93 9.90
CA VAL A 121 -24.78 -9.51 10.16
C VAL A 121 -24.00 -10.69 10.68
N PHE A 122 -22.93 -11.05 10.03
CA PHE A 122 -21.90 -11.96 10.54
C PHE A 122 -20.83 -11.14 11.26
N CYS A 123 -20.64 -11.40 12.55
CA CYS A 123 -19.61 -10.79 13.37
C CYS A 123 -18.52 -11.85 13.59
N GLU A 124 -17.42 -11.72 12.87
CA GLU A 124 -16.32 -12.68 12.89
C GLU A 124 -15.16 -12.13 13.74
N ASP A 125 -14.62 -12.97 14.62
CA ASP A 125 -13.39 -12.69 15.38
C ASP A 125 -12.66 -14.00 15.70
N ILE A 126 -11.34 -13.93 15.83
CA ILE A 126 -10.50 -15.09 16.20
C ILE A 126 -10.50 -15.37 17.69
N GLN A 127 -10.97 -14.42 18.53
CA GLN A 127 -11.02 -14.53 19.98
C GLN A 127 -12.45 -14.91 20.44
N PRO A 128 -12.68 -16.12 20.95
CA PRO A 128 -14.02 -16.51 21.42
C PRO A 128 -14.53 -15.61 22.55
N GLU A 129 -13.64 -15.04 23.36
CA GLU A 129 -13.98 -14.11 24.44
C GLU A 129 -14.54 -12.79 23.89
N MET A 130 -13.99 -12.25 22.79
CA MET A 130 -14.55 -11.09 22.09
C MET A 130 -15.98 -11.37 21.62
N LEU A 131 -16.21 -12.54 21.03
CA LEU A 131 -17.53 -12.93 20.55
C LEU A 131 -18.55 -13.07 21.71
N GLU A 132 -18.15 -13.50 22.90
CA GLU A 132 -19.03 -13.50 24.06
C GLU A 132 -19.40 -12.07 24.49
N ILE A 133 -18.44 -11.16 24.56
CA ILE A 133 -18.67 -9.75 24.87
C ILE A 133 -19.63 -9.14 23.84
N MET A 134 -19.41 -9.39 22.55
CA MET A 134 -20.28 -8.95 21.47
C MET A 134 -21.70 -9.48 21.64
N ARG A 135 -21.88 -10.80 21.92
CA ARG A 135 -23.20 -11.41 22.14
C ARG A 135 -23.97 -10.77 23.31
N GLU A 136 -23.26 -10.39 24.37
CA GLU A 136 -23.88 -9.68 25.50
C GLU A 136 -24.42 -8.32 25.07
N ARG A 137 -23.62 -7.54 24.35
CA ARG A 137 -24.01 -6.21 23.85
C ARG A 137 -25.15 -6.27 22.82
N VAL A 138 -25.12 -7.23 21.92
CA VAL A 138 -26.20 -7.50 20.96
C VAL A 138 -27.52 -7.79 21.69
N ARG A 139 -27.47 -8.58 22.78
CA ARG A 139 -28.62 -8.92 23.60
C ARG A 139 -29.15 -7.70 24.37
N GLU A 140 -28.26 -6.90 24.93
CA GLU A 140 -28.63 -5.67 25.65
C GLU A 140 -29.33 -4.64 24.73
N GLU A 141 -28.91 -4.54 23.49
CA GLU A 141 -29.54 -3.70 22.45
C GLU A 141 -30.79 -4.33 21.83
N GLY A 142 -31.14 -5.58 22.17
CA GLY A 142 -32.30 -6.28 21.63
C GLY A 142 -32.18 -6.64 20.15
N LEU A 143 -30.96 -6.71 19.60
CA LEU A 143 -30.71 -7.10 18.22
C LEU A 143 -30.84 -8.63 18.07
N THR A 144 -31.45 -9.07 16.98
CA THR A 144 -31.74 -10.50 16.72
C THR A 144 -31.16 -11.02 15.42
N ASN A 145 -30.50 -10.18 14.65
CA ASN A 145 -29.98 -10.46 13.31
C ASN A 145 -28.45 -10.40 13.23
N VAL A 146 -27.76 -10.58 14.36
CA VAL A 146 -26.28 -10.69 14.43
C VAL A 146 -25.90 -12.10 14.80
N GLU A 147 -25.04 -12.72 14.00
CA GLU A 147 -24.51 -14.06 14.16
C GLU A 147 -23.01 -14.01 14.40
N ALA A 148 -22.53 -14.65 15.48
CA ALA A 148 -21.12 -14.72 15.80
C ALA A 148 -20.44 -15.88 15.05
N ILE A 149 -19.33 -15.61 14.39
CA ILE A 149 -18.50 -16.59 13.71
C ILE A 149 -17.12 -16.61 14.34
N LEU A 150 -16.66 -17.77 14.79
CA LEU A 150 -15.29 -17.95 15.23
C LEU A 150 -14.41 -18.24 14.01
N GLY A 151 -13.61 -17.25 13.61
CA GLY A 151 -12.66 -17.39 12.53
C GLY A 151 -11.33 -18.01 12.96
N THR A 152 -10.38 -17.96 12.04
CA THR A 152 -8.99 -18.37 12.25
C THR A 152 -8.07 -17.28 11.70
N PRO A 153 -6.77 -17.25 12.03
CA PRO A 153 -5.85 -16.27 11.46
C PRO A 153 -5.76 -16.28 9.93
N THR A 154 -6.27 -17.32 9.26
CA THR A 154 -6.14 -17.52 7.81
C THR A 154 -7.47 -17.75 7.08
N ASP A 155 -8.59 -17.80 7.79
CA ASP A 155 -9.92 -17.99 7.17
C ASP A 155 -11.02 -17.37 8.05
N PRO A 156 -11.84 -16.43 7.53
CA PRO A 156 -12.92 -15.81 8.28
C PRO A 156 -14.11 -16.76 8.50
N GLN A 157 -14.12 -17.97 7.93
CA GLN A 157 -15.18 -18.98 8.05
C GLN A 157 -16.59 -18.47 7.65
N LEU A 158 -16.65 -17.40 6.85
CA LEU A 158 -17.90 -16.82 6.36
C LEU A 158 -18.56 -17.74 5.31
N PRO A 159 -19.90 -17.74 5.20
CA PRO A 159 -20.62 -18.51 4.17
C PRO A 159 -20.24 -18.02 2.77
N ALA A 160 -20.07 -18.96 1.83
CA ALA A 160 -19.58 -18.66 0.49
C ALA A 160 -20.67 -18.04 -0.40
N GLY A 161 -20.35 -16.91 -1.04
CA GLY A 161 -21.18 -16.29 -2.07
C GLY A 161 -22.44 -15.59 -1.54
N GLU A 162 -22.53 -15.33 -0.24
CA GLU A 162 -23.74 -14.78 0.38
C GLU A 162 -23.61 -13.32 0.83
N VAL A 163 -22.38 -12.79 0.99
CA VAL A 163 -22.16 -11.51 1.68
C VAL A 163 -22.13 -10.35 0.71
N ASP A 164 -23.04 -9.38 0.88
CA ASP A 164 -23.14 -8.17 0.06
C ASP A 164 -22.10 -7.12 0.44
N TRP A 165 -21.80 -6.97 1.74
CA TRP A 165 -20.75 -6.09 2.23
C TRP A 165 -19.95 -6.73 3.37
N ILE A 166 -18.64 -6.60 3.29
CA ILE A 166 -17.73 -6.91 4.39
C ILE A 166 -17.07 -5.61 4.83
N ILE A 167 -17.06 -5.33 6.13
CA ILE A 167 -16.24 -4.29 6.73
C ILE A 167 -15.06 -4.92 7.45
N ILE A 168 -13.89 -4.28 7.35
CA ILE A 168 -12.67 -4.60 8.11
C ILE A 168 -12.17 -3.26 8.65
N ALA A 169 -12.25 -3.07 9.97
CA ALA A 169 -11.97 -1.77 10.59
C ALA A 169 -10.81 -1.87 11.58
N ASP A 170 -9.64 -1.35 11.19
CA ASP A 170 -8.41 -1.34 12.00
C ASP A 170 -7.94 -2.75 12.43
N VAL A 171 -8.02 -3.72 11.53
CA VAL A 171 -7.70 -5.13 11.78
C VAL A 171 -6.75 -5.70 10.71
N TYR A 172 -6.81 -5.19 9.48
CA TYR A 172 -6.04 -5.77 8.39
C TYR A 172 -4.52 -5.70 8.64
N HIS A 173 -4.04 -4.65 9.28
CA HIS A 173 -2.64 -4.53 9.69
C HIS A 173 -2.18 -5.58 10.73
N GLU A 174 -3.09 -6.25 11.43
CA GLU A 174 -2.81 -7.34 12.37
C GLU A 174 -2.68 -8.71 11.68
N MET A 175 -3.16 -8.85 10.43
CA MET A 175 -3.15 -10.11 9.69
C MET A 175 -1.73 -10.50 9.29
N SER A 176 -1.17 -11.52 9.93
CA SER A 176 0.18 -12.02 9.67
C SER A 176 0.31 -12.78 8.35
N ASP A 177 -0.78 -13.35 7.87
CA ASP A 177 -0.87 -14.07 6.61
C ASP A 177 -2.13 -13.61 5.85
N PRO A 178 -2.07 -12.43 5.18
CA PRO A 178 -3.25 -11.82 4.60
C PRO A 178 -3.77 -12.58 3.36
N GLU A 179 -2.92 -13.25 2.60
CA GLU A 179 -3.32 -13.88 1.33
C GLU A 179 -4.43 -14.94 1.52
N PRO A 180 -4.32 -15.95 2.41
CA PRO A 180 -5.39 -16.91 2.62
C PRO A 180 -6.64 -16.26 3.25
N MET A 181 -6.51 -15.25 4.12
CA MET A 181 -7.63 -14.50 4.66
C MET A 181 -8.39 -13.77 3.54
N LEU A 182 -7.71 -13.06 2.66
CA LEU A 182 -8.30 -12.38 1.50
C LEU A 182 -8.95 -13.39 0.53
N ALA A 183 -8.38 -14.58 0.36
CA ALA A 183 -9.01 -15.64 -0.42
C ALA A 183 -10.34 -16.11 0.22
N GLY A 184 -10.40 -16.21 1.56
CA GLY A 184 -11.61 -16.49 2.31
C GLY A 184 -12.67 -15.40 2.17
N ILE A 185 -12.26 -14.14 2.29
CA ILE A 185 -13.10 -12.95 2.08
C ILE A 185 -13.69 -12.97 0.67
N ARG A 186 -12.85 -13.17 -0.36
CA ARG A 186 -13.29 -13.26 -1.76
C ARG A 186 -14.30 -14.39 -1.99
N ARG A 187 -14.11 -15.53 -1.34
CA ARG A 187 -15.06 -16.67 -1.40
C ARG A 187 -16.41 -16.30 -0.79
N ALA A 188 -16.44 -15.51 0.27
CA ALA A 188 -17.66 -15.15 0.99
C ALA A 188 -18.54 -14.14 0.24
N LEU A 189 -17.93 -13.26 -0.56
CA LEU A 189 -18.65 -12.21 -1.26
C LEU A 189 -19.65 -12.75 -2.27
N ALA A 190 -20.84 -12.15 -2.29
CA ALA A 190 -21.82 -12.27 -3.36
C ALA A 190 -21.23 -11.74 -4.69
N PRO A 191 -21.82 -12.06 -5.86
CA PRO A 191 -21.28 -11.65 -7.16
C PRO A 191 -21.10 -10.12 -7.33
N THR A 192 -21.88 -9.32 -6.60
CA THR A 192 -21.80 -7.85 -6.54
C THR A 192 -21.27 -7.34 -5.21
N GLY A 193 -20.78 -8.25 -4.36
CA GLY A 193 -20.32 -7.95 -3.01
C GLY A 193 -19.08 -7.08 -3.00
N ARG A 194 -18.95 -6.27 -1.95
CA ARG A 194 -17.90 -5.26 -1.75
C ARG A 194 -17.26 -5.40 -0.39
N VAL A 195 -16.08 -4.83 -0.26
CA VAL A 195 -15.37 -4.71 1.02
C VAL A 195 -15.12 -3.24 1.32
N ALA A 196 -15.44 -2.82 2.53
CA ALA A 196 -15.02 -1.56 3.13
C ALA A 196 -13.86 -1.83 4.07
N LEU A 197 -12.68 -1.32 3.76
CA LEU A 197 -11.48 -1.45 4.57
C LEU A 197 -11.12 -0.09 5.16
N LEU A 198 -11.02 -0.02 6.49
CA LEU A 198 -10.51 1.14 7.22
C LEU A 198 -9.12 0.83 7.76
N GLU A 199 -8.16 1.72 7.49
CA GLU A 199 -6.79 1.61 8.00
C GLU A 199 -6.23 2.98 8.32
N TYR A 200 -5.43 3.09 9.41
CA TYR A 200 -4.77 4.32 9.77
C TYR A 200 -3.74 4.75 8.72
N ARG A 201 -3.69 6.05 8.42
CA ARG A 201 -2.83 6.64 7.41
C ARG A 201 -1.36 6.64 7.81
N LEU A 202 -0.52 6.24 6.88
CA LEU A 202 0.93 6.35 7.03
C LEU A 202 1.48 7.66 6.44
N GLU A 203 0.90 8.16 5.36
CA GLU A 203 1.54 9.13 4.46
C GLU A 203 1.54 10.55 5.00
N ASP A 204 0.41 11.04 5.49
CA ASP A 204 0.19 12.46 5.81
C ASP A 204 0.56 12.86 7.23
N GLY A 205 0.90 11.88 8.08
CA GLY A 205 1.24 12.07 9.49
C GLY A 205 0.04 12.18 10.42
N SER A 206 -1.19 12.11 9.94
CA SER A 206 -2.38 12.04 10.79
C SER A 206 -2.38 10.79 11.68
N GLY A 207 -1.77 9.70 11.18
CA GLY A 207 -1.53 8.46 11.93
C GLY A 207 -0.25 8.46 12.79
N ASP A 208 0.51 9.55 12.90
CA ASP A 208 1.78 9.57 13.66
C ASP A 208 1.61 9.31 15.16
N GLN A 209 0.40 9.45 15.72
CA GLN A 209 0.08 9.11 17.11
C GLN A 209 -0.22 7.62 17.30
N ILE A 210 -0.46 6.89 16.22
CA ILE A 210 -0.72 5.46 16.21
C ILE A 210 0.63 4.74 16.17
N LYS A 211 0.70 3.54 16.75
CA LYS A 211 1.90 2.70 16.65
C LYS A 211 2.27 2.45 15.18
N ALA A 212 3.55 2.35 14.90
CA ALA A 212 4.04 2.25 13.53
C ALA A 212 3.57 0.99 12.78
N ASP A 213 3.31 -0.10 13.49
CA ASP A 213 2.78 -1.35 12.96
C ASP A 213 1.26 -1.37 12.74
N HIS A 214 0.55 -0.32 13.20
CA HIS A 214 -0.91 -0.17 13.07
C HIS A 214 -1.31 0.82 11.97
N VAL A 215 -0.39 1.27 11.13
CA VAL A 215 -0.69 2.16 9.99
C VAL A 215 -0.29 1.49 8.70
N MET A 216 -1.02 1.79 7.64
CA MET A 216 -0.74 1.26 6.31
C MET A 216 -0.72 2.37 5.26
N SER A 217 0.13 2.22 4.25
CA SER A 217 0.08 3.10 3.08
C SER A 217 -0.99 2.65 2.10
N VAL A 218 -1.59 3.60 1.39
CA VAL A 218 -2.49 3.31 0.25
C VAL A 218 -1.82 2.35 -0.72
N ARG A 219 -0.53 2.61 -1.02
CA ARG A 219 0.24 1.79 -1.94
C ARG A 219 0.36 0.33 -1.48
N GLN A 220 0.66 0.08 -0.20
CA GLN A 220 0.79 -1.27 0.34
C GLN A 220 -0.54 -2.02 0.31
N VAL A 221 -1.62 -1.36 0.75
CA VAL A 221 -2.98 -1.94 0.71
C VAL A 221 -3.37 -2.31 -0.71
N VAL A 222 -3.24 -1.39 -1.66
CA VAL A 222 -3.63 -1.63 -3.05
C VAL A 222 -2.85 -2.81 -3.66
N LEU A 223 -1.52 -2.87 -3.47
CA LEU A 223 -0.69 -3.96 -3.99
C LEU A 223 -1.08 -5.33 -3.42
N GLU A 224 -1.31 -5.43 -2.10
CA GLU A 224 -1.71 -6.69 -1.46
C GLU A 224 -3.09 -7.16 -1.93
N TRP A 225 -4.06 -6.23 -2.02
CA TRP A 225 -5.42 -6.55 -2.42
C TRP A 225 -5.53 -6.91 -3.90
N GLN A 226 -4.80 -6.23 -4.78
CA GLN A 226 -4.72 -6.59 -6.20
C GLN A 226 -4.10 -7.97 -6.40
N ALA A 227 -3.01 -8.28 -5.69
CA ALA A 227 -2.38 -9.61 -5.74
C ALA A 227 -3.36 -10.71 -5.33
N ALA A 228 -4.29 -10.42 -4.40
CA ALA A 228 -5.34 -11.33 -3.96
C ALA A 228 -6.56 -11.38 -4.91
N GLY A 229 -6.55 -10.62 -6.02
CA GLY A 229 -7.60 -10.62 -7.04
C GLY A 229 -8.78 -9.69 -6.74
N PHE A 230 -8.52 -8.62 -6.02
CA PHE A 230 -9.45 -7.50 -5.84
C PHE A 230 -9.07 -6.33 -6.74
N GLU A 231 -10.00 -5.42 -6.98
CA GLU A 231 -9.76 -4.13 -7.62
C GLU A 231 -10.34 -3.01 -6.74
N LEU A 232 -9.63 -1.89 -6.68
CA LEU A 232 -10.06 -0.72 -5.94
C LEU A 232 -11.23 -0.06 -6.67
N GLU A 233 -12.35 0.11 -5.99
CA GLU A 233 -13.53 0.82 -6.51
C GLU A 233 -13.50 2.30 -6.14
N ALA A 234 -13.16 2.60 -4.88
CA ALA A 234 -13.04 3.98 -4.38
C ALA A 234 -12.07 4.08 -3.21
N LEU A 235 -11.48 5.25 -3.05
CA LEU A 235 -10.74 5.67 -1.88
C LEU A 235 -11.35 6.97 -1.33
N HIS A 236 -11.79 6.94 -0.08
CA HIS A 236 -12.43 8.06 0.59
C HIS A 236 -11.56 8.57 1.73
N GLU A 237 -11.32 9.89 1.75
CA GLU A 237 -10.34 10.55 2.62
C GLU A 237 -10.97 11.56 3.59
N PHE A 238 -12.23 11.38 3.92
CA PHE A 238 -12.94 12.28 4.82
C PHE A 238 -12.69 12.02 6.31
N LEU A 239 -12.15 10.85 6.66
CA LEU A 239 -11.86 10.50 8.05
C LEU A 239 -10.63 11.25 8.56
N PRO A 240 -10.57 11.59 9.87
CA PRO A 240 -9.47 12.38 10.42
C PRO A 240 -8.09 11.76 10.28
N SER A 241 -7.97 10.43 10.40
CA SER A 241 -6.69 9.71 10.42
C SER A 241 -6.68 8.34 9.75
N GLN A 242 -7.77 7.99 9.08
CA GLN A 242 -7.92 6.70 8.41
C GLN A 242 -8.22 6.89 6.92
N HIS A 243 -7.81 5.91 6.12
CA HIS A 243 -8.30 5.68 4.78
C HIS A 243 -9.59 4.85 4.86
N LEU A 244 -10.52 5.08 3.95
CA LEU A 244 -11.64 4.17 3.70
C LEU A 244 -11.56 3.70 2.25
N PHE A 245 -11.14 2.46 2.05
CA PHE A 245 -11.08 1.81 0.75
C PHE A 245 -12.36 1.04 0.49
N PHE A 246 -12.86 1.11 -0.75
CA PHE A 246 -13.86 0.16 -1.24
C PHE A 246 -13.24 -0.74 -2.30
N PHE A 247 -13.31 -2.04 -2.06
CA PHE A 247 -12.83 -3.08 -2.96
C PHE A 247 -13.96 -3.98 -3.43
N ARG A 248 -13.76 -4.55 -4.62
CA ARG A 248 -14.58 -5.64 -5.15
C ARG A 248 -13.70 -6.71 -5.78
N VAL A 249 -14.29 -7.87 -6.09
CA VAL A 249 -13.57 -8.93 -6.79
C VAL A 249 -13.27 -8.49 -8.23
N ALA A 250 -12.01 -8.62 -8.66
CA ALA A 250 -11.58 -8.23 -10.00
C ALA A 250 -12.32 -9.03 -11.09
N GLY A 251 -12.79 -8.31 -12.13
CA GLY A 251 -13.58 -8.90 -13.22
C GLY A 251 -15.02 -9.26 -12.87
N GLY A 252 -15.52 -8.87 -11.70
CA GLY A 252 -16.93 -9.02 -11.29
C GLY A 252 -17.90 -8.16 -12.12
N GLN A 253 -19.20 -8.28 -11.83
CA GLN A 253 -20.21 -7.45 -12.50
C GLN A 253 -20.02 -5.98 -12.09
N ARG A 254 -19.81 -5.11 -13.08
CA ARG A 254 -19.60 -3.68 -12.88
C ARG A 254 -20.91 -2.93 -12.80
N GLN A 255 -21.05 -2.07 -11.79
CA GLN A 255 -22.11 -1.07 -11.72
C GLN A 255 -21.58 0.36 -11.96
N ASP A 256 -20.35 0.65 -11.53
CA ASP A 256 -19.70 1.97 -11.60
C ASP A 256 -18.31 1.91 -12.23
N PRO A 257 -17.75 3.04 -12.72
CA PRO A 257 -16.37 3.12 -13.16
C PRO A 257 -15.43 2.75 -12.00
N ILE A 258 -14.38 1.98 -12.31
CA ILE A 258 -13.30 1.67 -11.37
C ILE A 258 -12.34 2.83 -11.35
N LEU A 259 -11.86 3.20 -10.17
CA LEU A 259 -10.69 4.06 -10.03
C LEU A 259 -9.48 3.26 -10.50
N GLY A 260 -8.94 3.58 -11.70
CA GLY A 260 -7.68 2.97 -12.16
C GLY A 260 -6.58 3.32 -11.18
N ASP A 261 -5.74 2.35 -10.80
CA ASP A 261 -4.64 2.56 -9.86
C ASP A 261 -3.31 2.16 -10.49
N TYR A 262 -2.33 3.04 -10.38
CA TYR A 262 -1.01 2.90 -11.01
C TYR A 262 0.10 3.38 -10.07
N ASP A 263 1.24 2.70 -10.12
CA ASP A 263 2.50 3.28 -9.65
C ASP A 263 2.88 4.46 -10.55
N LEU A 264 3.45 5.53 -9.97
CA LEU A 264 3.82 6.74 -10.73
C LEU A 264 4.71 6.44 -11.94
N PHE A 265 5.67 5.52 -11.80
CA PHE A 265 6.58 5.18 -12.90
C PHE A 265 5.88 4.38 -13.99
N GLU A 266 4.97 3.49 -13.63
CA GLU A 266 4.12 2.77 -14.58
C GLU A 266 3.20 3.73 -15.34
N ALA A 267 2.60 4.70 -14.64
CA ALA A 267 1.76 5.72 -15.26
C ALA A 267 2.53 6.64 -16.20
N LEU A 268 3.77 7.03 -15.84
CA LEU A 268 4.66 7.81 -16.70
C LEU A 268 5.06 7.02 -17.96
N ASP A 269 5.46 5.77 -17.82
CA ASP A 269 5.85 4.90 -18.92
C ASP A 269 4.68 4.62 -19.89
N ALA A 270 3.47 4.53 -19.34
CA ALA A 270 2.24 4.35 -20.13
C ALA A 270 1.69 5.67 -20.70
N GLY A 271 2.28 6.83 -20.37
CA GLY A 271 1.83 8.14 -20.79
C GLY A 271 0.46 8.53 -20.26
N LEU A 272 0.10 8.10 -19.04
CA LEU A 272 -1.17 8.36 -18.38
C LEU A 272 -1.15 9.63 -17.53
N VAL A 273 0.05 10.15 -17.22
CA VAL A 273 0.26 11.37 -16.45
C VAL A 273 1.41 12.19 -16.99
N GLU A 274 1.38 13.49 -16.72
CA GLU A 274 2.52 14.40 -16.77
C GLU A 274 2.83 14.87 -15.36
N VAL A 275 4.14 14.98 -15.02
CA VAL A 275 4.58 15.38 -13.68
C VAL A 275 5.79 16.30 -13.78
N GLU A 276 5.82 17.28 -12.90
CA GLU A 276 6.94 18.21 -12.69
C GLU A 276 7.24 18.27 -11.19
N ALA A 277 8.52 18.50 -10.82
CA ALA A 277 8.94 18.51 -9.41
C ALA A 277 9.89 19.67 -9.11
N TRP A 278 9.75 20.26 -7.91
CA TRP A 278 10.62 21.33 -7.39
C TRP A 278 10.95 21.08 -5.92
N GLY A 279 12.03 21.70 -5.46
CA GLY A 279 12.30 21.80 -4.04
C GLY A 279 11.18 22.55 -3.31
N ALA A 280 10.98 22.23 -2.05
CA ALA A 280 10.05 22.95 -1.18
C ALA A 280 10.73 23.40 0.12
N ASP A 281 11.08 22.45 0.98
CA ASP A 281 11.76 22.68 2.25
C ASP A 281 12.64 21.46 2.62
N ASP A 282 13.08 21.37 3.87
CA ASP A 282 13.91 20.27 4.37
C ASP A 282 13.16 18.94 4.55
N GLN A 283 11.83 18.93 4.43
CA GLN A 283 10.97 17.79 4.70
C GLN A 283 10.08 17.37 3.54
N ASN A 284 10.01 18.20 2.48
CA ASN A 284 9.08 18.02 1.39
C ASN A 284 9.67 18.38 0.03
N VAL A 285 9.16 17.73 -1.00
CA VAL A 285 9.29 18.09 -2.42
C VAL A 285 7.90 18.40 -2.94
N SER A 286 7.77 19.49 -3.71
CA SER A 286 6.51 19.85 -4.38
C SER A 286 6.47 19.27 -5.78
N LEU A 287 5.39 18.58 -6.10
CA LEU A 287 5.08 18.10 -7.44
C LEU A 287 3.84 18.79 -7.96
N ARG A 288 3.78 18.97 -9.29
CA ARG A 288 2.52 19.13 -10.00
C ARG A 288 2.34 17.93 -10.89
N ILE A 289 1.14 17.40 -10.90
CA ILE A 289 0.77 16.23 -11.68
C ILE A 289 -0.56 16.48 -12.37
N ARG A 290 -0.71 16.03 -13.59
CA ARG A 290 -2.00 16.01 -14.26
C ARG A 290 -2.23 14.70 -15.00
N ARG A 291 -3.47 14.33 -15.10
CA ARG A 291 -3.93 13.18 -15.84
C ARG A 291 -3.94 13.46 -17.33
N THR A 292 -3.50 12.48 -18.11
CA THR A 292 -3.70 12.40 -19.57
C THR A 292 -4.60 11.21 -19.95
N ALA A 293 -4.89 10.33 -18.97
CA ALA A 293 -5.86 9.25 -19.11
C ALA A 293 -7.29 9.77 -19.21
N PRO A 294 -8.23 9.07 -19.89
CA PRO A 294 -9.62 9.51 -20.07
C PRO A 294 -10.44 9.45 -18.77
N ASP A 295 -10.14 8.50 -17.88
CA ASP A 295 -10.89 8.24 -16.65
C ASP A 295 -10.09 8.66 -15.42
N PRO A 296 -10.73 8.95 -14.26
CA PRO A 296 -10.05 9.19 -12.99
C PRO A 296 -9.09 8.06 -12.63
N ILE A 297 -7.92 8.42 -12.09
CA ILE A 297 -6.90 7.46 -11.68
C ILE A 297 -6.32 7.80 -10.32
N LEU A 298 -5.99 6.76 -9.55
CA LEU A 298 -5.15 6.83 -8.36
C LEU A 298 -3.69 6.62 -8.79
N ILE A 299 -2.83 7.53 -8.39
CA ILE A 299 -1.37 7.38 -8.55
C ILE A 299 -0.75 7.17 -7.17
N THR A 300 0.08 6.14 -7.05
CA THR A 300 0.90 5.89 -5.86
C THR A 300 2.36 6.10 -6.18
N SER A 301 3.13 6.61 -5.22
CA SER A 301 4.59 6.73 -5.33
C SER A 301 5.29 5.92 -4.24
N PRO A 302 6.40 5.24 -4.56
CA PRO A 302 7.11 4.41 -3.59
C PRO A 302 8.01 5.23 -2.68
N VAL A 303 8.20 4.76 -1.44
CA VAL A 303 9.31 5.17 -0.58
C VAL A 303 10.64 4.98 -1.32
N GLY A 304 11.60 5.87 -1.11
CA GLY A 304 12.87 5.83 -1.83
C GLY A 304 12.84 6.46 -3.22
N MET A 305 11.68 6.95 -3.71
CA MET A 305 11.62 7.74 -4.94
C MET A 305 12.62 8.88 -4.84
N TYR A 306 13.45 9.03 -5.88
CA TYR A 306 14.61 9.91 -5.83
C TYR A 306 14.38 11.17 -6.67
N PHE A 307 14.78 12.31 -6.12
CA PHE A 307 14.69 13.63 -6.74
C PHE A 307 16.09 14.18 -6.92
N GLU A 308 16.59 14.10 -8.13
CA GLU A 308 17.92 14.59 -8.51
C GLU A 308 17.86 16.11 -8.69
N ALA A 309 18.66 16.82 -7.90
CA ALA A 309 18.77 18.27 -7.99
C ALA A 309 19.85 18.69 -8.99
N SER A 310 19.58 19.76 -9.74
CA SER A 310 20.59 20.44 -10.53
C SER A 310 21.41 21.41 -9.67
N ASN A 311 22.53 21.93 -10.22
CA ASN A 311 23.29 23.09 -9.64
C ASN A 311 23.87 22.86 -8.24
N GLU A 312 24.40 21.67 -7.97
CA GLU A 312 25.05 21.33 -6.68
C GLU A 312 24.14 21.46 -5.44
N LYS A 313 22.83 21.48 -5.64
CA LYS A 313 21.87 21.39 -4.55
C LYS A 313 21.79 19.98 -3.99
N ARG A 314 21.17 19.85 -2.82
CA ARG A 314 20.93 18.58 -2.15
C ARG A 314 19.88 17.77 -2.92
N ASP A 315 20.20 16.54 -3.29
CA ASP A 315 19.19 15.62 -3.78
C ASP A 315 18.23 15.25 -2.64
N MET A 316 16.98 14.97 -3.00
CA MET A 316 15.95 14.60 -2.04
C MET A 316 15.48 13.16 -2.28
N VAL A 317 15.00 12.50 -1.24
CA VAL A 317 14.52 11.12 -1.31
C VAL A 317 13.19 11.03 -0.58
N ALA A 318 12.18 10.46 -1.23
CA ALA A 318 10.88 10.22 -0.61
C ALA A 318 11.03 9.29 0.61
N ARG A 319 10.65 9.77 1.78
CA ARG A 319 10.80 9.04 3.04
C ARG A 319 9.63 8.13 3.38
N ARG A 320 8.54 8.20 2.62
CA ARG A 320 7.34 7.37 2.74
C ARG A 320 6.70 7.18 1.36
N ASP A 321 5.85 6.17 1.25
CA ASP A 321 4.93 6.07 0.13
C ASP A 321 4.04 7.32 0.07
N GLY A 322 3.56 7.64 -1.13
CA GLY A 322 2.63 8.73 -1.35
C GLY A 322 1.52 8.31 -2.31
N TRP A 323 0.46 9.11 -2.38
CA TRP A 323 -0.64 8.89 -3.31
C TRP A 323 -1.35 10.20 -3.66
N VAL A 324 -2.03 10.20 -4.81
CA VAL A 324 -2.91 11.28 -5.26
C VAL A 324 -4.00 10.71 -6.17
N ILE A 325 -5.22 11.21 -6.04
CA ILE A 325 -6.31 10.91 -6.99
C ILE A 325 -6.38 12.05 -8.00
N LEU A 326 -6.35 11.69 -9.28
CA LEU A 326 -6.48 12.61 -10.41
C LEU A 326 -7.87 12.45 -11.01
N ASP A 327 -8.84 13.19 -10.50
CA ASP A 327 -10.23 13.20 -10.94
C ASP A 327 -10.55 14.33 -11.95
N GLU A 328 -9.70 15.36 -11.99
CA GLU A 328 -9.78 16.48 -12.94
C GLU A 328 -8.65 16.40 -13.98
N ASP A 329 -8.82 17.12 -15.11
CA ASP A 329 -7.84 17.15 -16.21
C ASP A 329 -6.76 18.25 -16.01
N ASP A 330 -6.90 19.09 -14.99
CA ASP A 330 -6.00 20.17 -14.67
C ASP A 330 -4.80 19.70 -13.81
N TRP A 331 -3.77 20.55 -13.74
CA TRP A 331 -2.64 20.35 -12.86
C TRP A 331 -3.07 20.40 -11.40
N GLN A 332 -2.72 19.35 -10.65
CA GLN A 332 -2.92 19.24 -9.21
C GLN A 332 -1.59 19.31 -8.47
N GLU A 333 -1.56 19.99 -7.32
CA GLU A 333 -0.40 20.03 -6.45
C GLU A 333 -0.34 18.75 -5.62
N TRP A 334 0.86 18.18 -5.51
CA TRP A 334 1.12 16.98 -4.72
C TRP A 334 2.41 17.15 -3.92
N SER A 335 2.34 17.11 -2.61
CA SER A 335 3.50 17.21 -1.72
C SER A 335 3.99 15.83 -1.32
N ILE A 336 5.26 15.54 -1.59
CA ILE A 336 5.93 14.31 -1.20
C ILE A 336 6.84 14.58 -0.01
N ARG A 337 6.65 13.85 1.07
CA ARG A 337 7.54 13.89 2.22
C ARG A 337 8.91 13.33 1.86
N ALA A 338 9.98 14.09 2.10
CA ALA A 338 11.32 13.75 1.67
C ALA A 338 12.38 14.08 2.72
N VAL A 339 13.56 13.54 2.56
CA VAL A 339 14.80 13.84 3.29
C VAL A 339 15.92 14.16 2.33
N GLY A 340 16.86 14.99 2.77
CA GLY A 340 18.00 15.40 1.95
C GLY A 340 19.15 14.40 2.00
N ARG A 341 19.86 14.22 0.87
CA ARG A 341 20.98 13.30 0.77
C ARG A 341 22.30 13.91 1.24
N GLN A 342 22.84 14.87 0.52
CA GLN A 342 24.16 15.46 0.77
C GLN A 342 24.05 16.58 1.82
N ARG A 343 24.45 16.29 3.06
CA ARG A 343 24.32 17.22 4.19
C ARG A 343 24.97 18.59 3.94
N GLU A 344 26.15 18.61 3.33
CA GLU A 344 26.94 19.80 3.08
C GLU A 344 26.44 20.68 1.91
N ARG A 345 25.44 20.23 1.16
CA ARG A 345 24.83 21.02 0.07
C ARG A 345 23.61 21.76 0.57
N ASP A 346 23.31 22.89 -0.07
CA ASP A 346 22.09 23.64 0.18
C ASP A 346 20.86 22.85 -0.26
N LEU A 347 19.76 23.03 0.46
CA LEU A 347 18.45 22.47 0.07
C LEU A 347 17.97 23.08 -1.26
N PRO A 348 17.27 22.30 -2.09
CA PRO A 348 16.56 22.84 -3.23
C PRO A 348 15.36 23.67 -2.77
N THR A 349 15.05 24.73 -3.51
CA THR A 349 13.94 25.65 -3.26
C THR A 349 12.87 25.50 -4.35
N SER A 350 11.77 26.23 -4.23
CA SER A 350 10.71 26.28 -5.24
C SER A 350 11.17 26.83 -6.62
N ASN A 351 12.40 27.31 -6.73
CA ASN A 351 12.99 27.74 -8.00
C ASN A 351 13.91 26.68 -8.61
N ASP A 352 14.18 25.60 -7.89
CA ASP A 352 15.08 24.53 -8.30
C ASP A 352 14.26 23.35 -8.80
N GLU A 353 14.23 23.13 -10.11
CA GLU A 353 13.58 21.98 -10.74
C GLU A 353 14.34 20.69 -10.39
N LEU A 354 13.58 19.64 -10.09
CA LEU A 354 14.11 18.34 -9.72
C LEU A 354 13.72 17.28 -10.76
N THR A 355 14.65 16.38 -11.06
CA THR A 355 14.38 15.23 -11.93
C THR A 355 13.95 14.04 -11.09
N ILE A 356 12.75 13.53 -11.37
CA ILE A 356 12.21 12.35 -10.68
C ILE A 356 12.90 11.08 -11.21
N ARG A 357 13.38 10.24 -10.29
CA ARG A 357 14.01 8.95 -10.56
C ARG A 357 13.39 7.85 -9.72
N SER A 358 13.43 6.62 -10.24
CA SER A 358 12.94 5.46 -9.50
C SER A 358 13.80 5.17 -8.25
N PRO A 359 13.27 4.46 -7.25
CA PRO A 359 14.01 4.05 -6.05
C PRO A 359 15.29 3.28 -6.34
N SER A 360 15.33 2.53 -7.46
CA SER A 360 16.54 1.80 -7.88
C SER A 360 17.76 2.69 -8.16
N THR A 361 17.59 4.01 -8.26
CA THR A 361 18.69 4.99 -8.38
C THR A 361 19.52 5.05 -7.09
N ALA A 362 18.88 4.80 -5.94
CA ALA A 362 19.52 4.86 -4.62
C ALA A 362 19.05 3.72 -3.70
N PRO A 363 19.35 2.46 -4.03
CA PRO A 363 18.77 1.28 -3.40
C PRO A 363 19.08 1.16 -1.90
N VAL A 364 20.21 1.69 -1.46
CA VAL A 364 20.59 1.73 -0.03
C VAL A 364 19.63 2.63 0.75
N MET A 365 19.32 3.81 0.24
CA MET A 365 18.38 4.74 0.87
C MET A 365 16.95 4.20 0.85
N GLU A 366 16.53 3.62 -0.27
CA GLU A 366 15.25 2.93 -0.35
C GLU A 366 15.11 1.86 0.73
N ALA A 367 16.12 0.97 0.85
CA ALA A 367 16.11 -0.11 1.84
C ALA A 367 16.00 0.42 3.27
N VAL A 368 16.76 1.45 3.60
CA VAL A 368 16.75 2.06 4.95
C VAL A 368 15.42 2.75 5.23
N LEU A 369 14.93 3.58 4.32
CA LEU A 369 13.66 4.31 4.50
C LEU A 369 12.46 3.36 4.53
N TYR A 370 12.51 2.26 3.79
CA TYR A 370 11.52 1.20 3.89
C TYR A 370 11.48 0.58 5.30
N GLN A 371 12.65 0.31 5.93
CA GLN A 371 12.69 -0.18 7.31
C GLN A 371 12.09 0.82 8.31
N VAL A 372 12.30 2.12 8.08
CA VAL A 372 11.66 3.16 8.91
C VAL A 372 10.14 3.17 8.71
N GLN A 373 9.67 2.99 7.49
CA GLN A 373 8.25 2.98 7.15
C GLN A 373 7.50 1.81 7.80
N VAL A 374 8.06 0.59 7.79
CA VAL A 374 7.46 -0.58 8.46
C VAL A 374 7.60 -0.56 9.99
N GLY A 375 8.48 0.20 10.53
CA GLY A 375 8.47 0.91 11.81
C GLY A 375 8.64 0.13 13.09
N THR A 376 8.34 -1.14 13.24
CA THR A 376 8.50 -1.85 14.52
C THR A 376 9.64 -2.85 14.51
N TYR A 377 10.23 -3.05 15.68
CA TYR A 377 11.36 -3.96 15.81
C TYR A 377 11.42 -4.59 17.20
N THR A 378 11.52 -5.92 17.21
CA THR A 378 11.73 -6.68 18.45
C THR A 378 13.13 -7.30 18.42
N VAL A 379 13.94 -7.02 19.42
CA VAL A 379 15.29 -7.57 19.58
C VAL A 379 15.22 -8.80 20.49
N GLY A 380 15.28 -10.00 19.91
CA GLY A 380 15.19 -11.25 20.67
C GLY A 380 13.91 -11.32 21.51
N ASN A 381 14.03 -11.47 22.83
CA ASN A 381 12.91 -11.49 23.79
C ASN A 381 12.68 -10.11 24.45
N SER A 382 13.17 -9.01 23.88
CA SER A 382 13.00 -7.68 24.41
C SER A 382 11.60 -7.12 24.11
N PRO A 383 11.16 -6.06 24.82
CA PRO A 383 10.02 -5.30 24.39
C PRO A 383 10.17 -4.80 22.96
N THR A 384 9.08 -4.78 22.19
CA THR A 384 9.06 -4.22 20.85
C THR A 384 9.47 -2.75 20.88
N LEU A 385 10.38 -2.37 20.00
CA LEU A 385 10.77 -0.98 19.77
C LEU A 385 9.71 -0.30 18.90
N TYR A 386 9.23 0.85 19.34
CA TYR A 386 8.33 1.74 18.58
C TYR A 386 9.08 3.04 18.27
N PRO A 387 9.89 3.08 17.22
CA PRO A 387 10.65 4.26 16.89
C PRO A 387 9.72 5.43 16.54
N PRO A 388 10.06 6.66 16.95
CA PRO A 388 9.32 7.82 16.48
C PRO A 388 9.50 7.97 14.96
N ARG A 389 8.40 7.98 14.22
CA ARG A 389 8.37 8.25 12.78
C ARG A 389 8.51 9.75 12.54
N THR A 390 9.72 10.26 12.74
CA THR A 390 10.01 11.68 12.62
C THR A 390 11.07 11.92 11.55
N HIS A 391 10.95 13.04 10.88
CA HIS A 391 11.93 13.50 9.90
C HIS A 391 13.39 13.37 10.41
N VAL A 392 13.66 13.68 11.66
CA VAL A 392 15.02 13.64 12.22
C VAL A 392 15.61 12.23 12.30
N VAL A 393 14.78 11.20 12.56
CA VAL A 393 15.22 9.79 12.55
C VAL A 393 15.50 9.34 11.12
N GLU A 394 14.60 9.63 10.21
CA GLU A 394 14.69 9.28 8.79
C GLU A 394 15.90 9.98 8.13
N GLN A 395 16.10 11.26 8.45
CA GLN A 395 17.24 12.04 7.96
C GLN A 395 18.58 11.49 8.47
N ALA A 396 18.66 11.18 9.77
CA ALA A 396 19.87 10.56 10.35
C ALA A 396 20.18 9.21 9.70
N ALA A 397 19.16 8.39 9.47
CA ALA A 397 19.31 7.08 8.86
C ALA A 397 19.91 7.16 7.44
N VAL A 398 19.41 8.09 6.61
CA VAL A 398 19.93 8.35 5.27
C VAL A 398 21.40 8.82 5.32
N TRP A 399 21.74 9.78 6.18
CA TRP A 399 23.10 10.29 6.27
C TRP A 399 24.10 9.25 6.79
N ILE A 400 23.70 8.39 7.75
CA ILE A 400 24.53 7.27 8.21
C ILE A 400 24.74 6.25 7.09
N ALA A 401 23.68 5.90 6.37
CA ALA A 401 23.75 4.82 5.38
C ALA A 401 24.48 5.23 4.09
N ASP A 402 24.26 6.45 3.61
CA ASP A 402 24.78 6.92 2.33
C ASP A 402 26.11 7.67 2.49
N ALA A 403 26.13 8.71 3.32
CA ALA A 403 27.29 9.62 3.43
C ALA A 403 28.28 9.21 4.54
N ASP A 404 27.95 8.20 5.35
CA ASP A 404 28.78 7.76 6.48
C ASP A 404 29.13 8.89 7.47
N GLU A 405 28.13 9.75 7.77
CA GLU A 405 28.28 10.91 8.66
C GLU A 405 28.56 10.48 10.10
N THR A 406 29.27 11.34 10.85
CA THR A 406 29.46 11.14 12.29
C THR A 406 28.30 11.72 13.09
N TYR A 407 28.13 11.28 14.35
CA TYR A 407 27.11 11.87 15.22
C TYR A 407 27.30 13.39 15.40
N ARG A 408 28.54 13.80 15.61
CA ARG A 408 28.89 15.22 15.78
C ARG A 408 28.56 16.08 14.56
N ASP A 409 28.72 15.53 13.36
CA ASP A 409 28.41 16.25 12.12
C ASP A 409 26.90 16.46 11.98
N MET A 410 26.08 15.52 12.44
CA MET A 410 24.63 15.53 12.27
C MET A 410 23.86 16.19 13.43
N GLU A 411 24.38 16.16 14.67
CA GLU A 411 23.58 16.41 15.89
C GLU A 411 22.84 17.75 15.90
N SER A 412 23.39 18.80 15.28
CA SER A 412 22.75 20.12 15.23
C SER A 412 21.57 20.18 14.24
N GLU A 413 21.62 19.39 13.17
CA GLU A 413 20.62 19.38 12.10
C GLU A 413 19.46 18.40 12.39
N ILE A 414 19.74 17.32 13.13
CA ILE A 414 18.73 16.34 13.55
C ILE A 414 18.10 16.68 14.93
N ALA A 415 18.29 17.87 15.44
CA ALA A 415 17.70 18.33 16.71
C ALA A 415 16.22 18.66 16.50
N GLY A 416 15.34 17.77 16.86
CA GLY A 416 13.89 17.98 16.83
C GLY A 416 13.31 18.35 18.20
N PRO A 417 12.15 19.00 18.25
CA PRO A 417 11.54 19.47 19.48
C PRO A 417 11.07 18.34 20.42
N ARG A 418 10.91 17.14 19.89
CA ARG A 418 10.36 15.98 20.63
C ARG A 418 11.35 14.83 20.76
N VAL A 419 12.39 14.78 19.93
CA VAL A 419 13.34 13.66 19.85
C VAL A 419 14.75 14.22 19.98
N PRO A 420 15.48 13.91 21.07
CA PRO A 420 16.87 14.31 21.21
C PRO A 420 17.75 13.70 20.10
N PRO A 421 18.78 14.40 19.60
CA PRO A 421 19.67 13.92 18.54
C PRO A 421 20.26 12.53 18.81
N SER A 422 20.69 12.27 20.03
CA SER A 422 21.23 10.95 20.42
C SER A 422 20.17 9.84 20.29
N TYR A 423 18.93 10.14 20.63
CA TYR A 423 17.82 9.19 20.53
C TYR A 423 17.45 8.93 19.06
N ALA A 424 17.37 10.00 18.26
CA ALA A 424 17.15 9.89 16.81
C ALA A 424 18.26 9.05 16.12
N THR A 425 19.52 9.31 16.46
CA THR A 425 20.65 8.57 15.92
C THR A 425 20.66 7.10 16.34
N ALA A 426 20.28 6.80 17.60
CA ALA A 426 20.21 5.42 18.08
C ALA A 426 19.15 4.61 17.31
N PHE A 427 17.96 5.18 17.05
CA PHE A 427 16.95 4.52 16.21
C PHE A 427 17.39 4.44 14.75
N ALA A 428 18.02 5.48 14.21
CA ALA A 428 18.56 5.47 12.86
C ALA A 428 19.54 4.31 12.64
N LEU A 429 20.43 4.05 13.61
CA LEU A 429 21.35 2.91 13.59
C LEU A 429 20.63 1.56 13.53
N VAL A 430 19.54 1.40 14.27
CA VAL A 430 18.70 0.17 14.19
C VAL A 430 18.16 -0.04 12.78
N PHE A 431 17.65 1.01 12.14
CA PHE A 431 17.10 0.90 10.78
C PHE A 431 18.17 0.65 9.73
N VAL A 432 19.35 1.26 9.87
CA VAL A 432 20.50 1.03 9.00
C VAL A 432 20.97 -0.41 9.08
N GLU A 433 21.04 -0.98 10.29
CA GLU A 433 21.38 -2.39 10.49
C GLU A 433 20.32 -3.32 9.88
N ARG A 434 19.03 -3.03 10.08
CA ARG A 434 17.94 -3.81 9.49
C ARG A 434 17.92 -3.78 7.96
N ALA A 435 18.42 -2.72 7.35
CA ALA A 435 18.62 -2.64 5.91
C ALA A 435 19.83 -3.47 5.43
N GLY A 436 20.47 -4.25 6.33
CA GLY A 436 21.60 -5.13 6.02
C GLY A 436 22.96 -4.43 6.01
N ILE A 437 23.05 -3.23 6.60
CA ILE A 437 24.29 -2.46 6.67
C ILE A 437 24.94 -2.69 8.03
N ASP A 438 26.19 -3.15 8.06
CA ASP A 438 26.97 -3.30 9.30
C ASP A 438 27.29 -1.92 9.90
N VAL A 439 26.53 -1.54 10.93
CA VAL A 439 26.66 -0.25 11.61
C VAL A 439 28.00 -0.11 12.34
N THR A 440 28.66 -1.22 12.70
CA THR A 440 29.95 -1.19 13.40
C THR A 440 31.08 -0.70 12.49
N THR A 441 30.88 -0.71 11.19
CA THR A 441 31.80 -0.19 10.17
C THR A 441 31.59 1.30 9.85
N ARG A 442 30.54 1.92 10.38
CA ARG A 442 30.18 3.32 10.11
C ARG A 442 30.90 4.27 11.09
N ARG A 443 31.32 5.43 10.60
CA ARG A 443 32.01 6.46 11.41
C ARG A 443 31.23 6.88 12.64
N VAL A 444 29.90 6.95 12.56
CA VAL A 444 29.02 7.26 13.69
C VAL A 444 29.19 6.26 14.85
N TRP A 445 29.60 5.02 14.57
CA TRP A 445 29.81 3.99 15.59
C TRP A 445 30.96 4.30 16.53
N ASP A 446 31.96 5.06 16.10
CA ASP A 446 33.05 5.52 16.97
C ASP A 446 32.55 6.39 18.11
N GLU A 447 31.41 7.07 17.92
CA GLU A 447 30.78 7.94 18.93
C GLU A 447 29.64 7.25 19.71
N ARG A 448 29.47 5.92 19.55
CA ARG A 448 28.37 5.12 20.16
C ARG A 448 28.21 5.34 21.68
N GLN A 449 29.33 5.50 22.41
CA GLN A 449 29.27 5.76 23.86
C GLN A 449 28.57 7.09 24.19
N THR A 450 28.71 8.11 23.32
CA THR A 450 28.01 9.39 23.46
C THR A 450 26.54 9.24 23.10
N ILE A 451 26.23 8.55 22.03
CA ILE A 451 24.88 8.32 21.52
C ILE A 451 24.04 7.54 22.54
N PHE A 452 24.55 6.42 23.08
CA PHE A 452 23.81 5.54 23.97
C PHE A 452 23.89 5.94 25.45
N ARG A 453 24.68 6.97 25.80
CA ARG A 453 24.82 7.42 27.18
C ARG A 453 23.51 7.95 27.74
N GLY A 454 22.97 7.25 28.74
CA GLY A 454 21.79 7.69 29.49
C GLY A 454 20.47 7.51 28.74
N LEU A 455 20.46 6.80 27.61
CA LEU A 455 19.22 6.37 26.98
C LEU A 455 18.45 5.43 27.91
N ARG A 456 17.15 5.72 28.13
CA ARG A 456 16.31 4.94 29.03
C ARG A 456 15.52 3.84 28.32
N ASP A 457 15.56 3.81 27.00
CA ASP A 457 14.88 2.80 26.20
C ASP A 457 15.55 1.44 26.37
N GLN A 458 14.80 0.45 26.88
CA GLN A 458 15.30 -0.87 27.17
C GLN A 458 15.67 -1.64 25.90
N GLY A 459 14.88 -1.52 24.85
CA GLY A 459 15.10 -2.21 23.59
C GLY A 459 16.36 -1.69 22.88
N LEU A 460 16.57 -0.37 22.81
CA LEU A 460 17.80 0.24 22.29
C LEU A 460 19.03 -0.20 23.07
N ASN A 461 18.93 -0.29 24.40
CA ASN A 461 20.05 -0.74 25.23
C ASN A 461 20.40 -2.22 24.98
N ILE A 462 19.39 -3.09 24.82
CA ILE A 462 19.60 -4.51 24.47
C ILE A 462 20.20 -4.60 23.06
N TRP A 463 19.66 -3.87 22.09
CA TRP A 463 20.21 -3.83 20.73
C TRP A 463 21.70 -3.41 20.74
N TYR A 464 22.03 -2.33 21.46
CA TYR A 464 23.40 -1.86 21.59
C TYR A 464 24.36 -2.91 22.19
N GLN A 465 23.90 -3.64 23.23
CA GLN A 465 24.69 -4.71 23.84
C GLN A 465 24.98 -5.85 22.86
N LEU A 466 24.01 -6.22 22.02
CA LEU A 466 24.19 -7.25 20.98
C LEU A 466 25.20 -6.83 19.92
N GLN A 467 25.23 -5.56 19.54
CA GLN A 467 26.19 -5.04 18.55
C GLN A 467 27.62 -4.92 19.11
N THR A 468 27.82 -5.00 20.43
CA THR A 468 29.10 -4.84 21.09
C THR A 468 29.74 -6.17 21.62
N GLN A 469 29.04 -7.27 21.44
CA GLN A 469 29.53 -8.63 21.74
C GLN A 469 30.31 -9.20 20.55
#